data_9717eaf02a320d2ad0bad01a8c4aa9b3
#
_entry.id   9717eaf02a320d2ad0bad01a8c4aa9b3
#
_cell.length_a   1.000
_cell.length_b   1.000
_cell.length_c   1.000
_cell.angle_alpha   90.00
_cell.angle_beta   90.00
_cell.angle_gamma   90.00
#
_symmetry.space_group_name_H-M   'P 1'
#
loop_
_entity.id
_entity.type
_entity.pdbx_description
1 polymer ?
#
loop_
_entity_poly.entity_id
_entity_poly.type
_entity_poly.pdbx_seq_one_letter_code
_entity_poly.pdbx_strand_id
1 'polypeptide(L)'
;LATIIDIDKKNHPSAQKCIYTNNNFHSSLGNKKLSNFIEESALNLMQSSQSPTIVEFEDTKAQVLLEKVNSSEVLPVVVFGAGHISRALMPILINLPIKLYWIDDRQEQFDQYAGDTSQINIICDDFLTSMADLPNEIYTLVITYSHQIDFEICEKMIIQNNFSYLGMIGSSIKGRKFRDRFAQKNYSKDVIDKFTCPIGEKQKLLKSPTSIAITIAMDLINFIENKKQSELS
;
A
#
# COMPACT_ATOMS: atom_id res chain seq x y z
N LEU A 1 5.27 0.36 -19.88
CA LEU A 1 5.62 1.56 -20.65
C LEU A 1 6.59 1.19 -21.75
N ALA A 2 6.33 1.62 -22.97
CA ALA A 2 7.28 1.53 -24.08
C ALA A 2 7.69 2.94 -24.51
N THR A 3 8.98 3.19 -24.62
CA THR A 3 9.53 4.46 -25.09
C THR A 3 10.41 4.20 -26.31
N ILE A 4 10.13 4.86 -27.43
CA ILE A 4 10.96 4.79 -28.61
C ILE A 4 12.20 5.68 -28.41
N ILE A 5 13.42 5.09 -28.45
CA ILE A 5 14.65 5.78 -28.05
C ILE A 5 15.42 6.27 -29.28
N ASP A 6 15.44 5.51 -30.37
CA ASP A 6 16.16 5.87 -31.58
C ASP A 6 15.36 5.47 -32.81
N ILE A 7 15.16 6.46 -33.69
CA ILE A 7 14.59 6.28 -35.02
C ILE A 7 15.30 7.24 -35.95
N ASP A 8 15.54 6.81 -37.16
CA ASP A 8 16.01 7.66 -38.23
C ASP A 8 15.18 8.95 -38.27
N LYS A 9 15.81 10.08 -37.93
CA LYS A 9 15.21 11.39 -37.62
C LYS A 9 14.29 11.96 -38.68
N LYS A 10 14.15 11.31 -39.82
CA LYS A 10 13.34 11.76 -40.96
C LYS A 10 11.87 11.36 -40.90
N ASN A 11 11.49 10.32 -40.17
CA ASN A 11 10.13 9.74 -40.27
C ASN A 11 9.33 9.67 -38.96
N HIS A 12 9.93 9.90 -37.80
CA HIS A 12 9.19 9.84 -36.54
C HIS A 12 9.73 10.86 -35.53
N PRO A 13 8.84 11.60 -34.83
CA PRO A 13 9.27 12.48 -33.75
C PRO A 13 9.86 11.63 -32.62
N SER A 14 11.05 11.99 -32.14
CA SER A 14 11.71 11.36 -31.00
C SER A 14 10.81 11.38 -29.75
N ALA A 15 10.86 10.31 -28.94
CA ALA A 15 10.19 10.14 -27.65
C ALA A 15 8.67 9.90 -27.68
N GLN A 16 8.15 9.16 -28.66
CA GLN A 16 6.79 8.64 -28.58
C GLN A 16 6.71 7.52 -27.52
N LYS A 17 5.62 7.54 -26.74
CA LYS A 17 5.38 6.58 -25.67
C LYS A 17 4.11 5.78 -25.95
N CYS A 18 4.17 4.48 -25.66
CA CYS A 18 3.01 3.59 -25.68
C CYS A 18 2.83 2.96 -24.30
N ILE A 19 1.60 2.69 -23.91
CA ILE A 19 1.27 2.07 -22.63
C ILE A 19 0.46 0.80 -22.90
N TYR A 20 0.90 -0.31 -22.31
CA TYR A 20 0.15 -1.55 -22.27
C TYR A 20 -0.33 -1.79 -20.84
N THR A 21 -1.66 -1.97 -20.65
CA THR A 21 -2.27 -2.20 -19.34
C THR A 21 -3.40 -3.24 -19.46
N ASN A 22 -3.44 -4.23 -18.57
CA ASN A 22 -4.56 -5.18 -18.41
C ASN A 22 -5.26 -5.57 -19.74
N ASN A 23 -4.50 -6.00 -20.74
CA ASN A 23 -4.93 -6.36 -22.08
C ASN A 23 -5.38 -5.16 -22.97
N ASN A 24 -5.13 -3.93 -22.59
CA ASN A 24 -5.34 -2.77 -23.42
C ASN A 24 -4.01 -2.13 -23.83
N PHE A 25 -3.85 -1.89 -25.13
CA PHE A 25 -2.68 -1.20 -25.69
C PHE A 25 -3.09 0.21 -26.14
N HIS A 26 -2.41 1.21 -25.60
CA HIS A 26 -2.62 2.61 -25.95
C HIS A 26 -1.40 3.14 -26.70
N SER A 27 -1.58 3.42 -27.99
CA SER A 27 -0.53 3.93 -28.87
C SER A 27 -1.04 5.09 -29.72
N SER A 28 -0.23 6.14 -29.85
CA SER A 28 -0.44 7.24 -30.79
C SER A 28 0.43 7.11 -32.04
N LEU A 29 1.06 5.93 -32.25
CA LEU A 29 1.94 5.69 -33.40
C LEU A 29 1.15 5.58 -34.68
N GLY A 30 1.53 6.36 -35.71
CA GLY A 30 0.97 6.26 -37.05
C GLY A 30 1.39 4.96 -37.80
N ASN A 31 2.45 4.27 -37.34
CA ASN A 31 2.92 3.02 -37.93
C ASN A 31 2.31 1.80 -37.26
N LYS A 32 1.34 1.19 -37.90
CA LYS A 32 0.61 0.03 -37.38
C LYS A 32 1.49 -1.20 -37.14
N LYS A 33 2.50 -1.44 -37.98
CA LYS A 33 3.44 -2.58 -37.80
C LYS A 33 4.28 -2.41 -36.55
N LEU A 34 4.81 -1.21 -36.35
CA LEU A 34 5.58 -0.90 -35.14
C LEU A 34 4.69 -0.97 -33.88
N SER A 35 3.45 -0.51 -33.95
CA SER A 35 2.51 -0.64 -32.83
C SER A 35 2.27 -2.10 -32.46
N ASN A 36 2.00 -2.98 -33.43
CA ASN A 36 1.78 -4.40 -33.17
C ASN A 36 3.03 -5.08 -32.61
N PHE A 37 4.23 -4.74 -33.13
CA PHE A 37 5.50 -5.24 -32.58
C PHE A 37 5.69 -4.84 -31.11
N ILE A 38 5.41 -3.59 -30.77
CA ILE A 38 5.52 -3.09 -29.40
C ILE A 38 4.52 -3.79 -28.48
N GLU A 39 3.30 -4.00 -28.95
CA GLU A 39 2.26 -4.70 -28.18
C GLU A 39 2.67 -6.15 -27.87
N GLU A 40 3.14 -6.90 -28.86
CA GLU A 40 3.63 -8.26 -28.70
C GLU A 40 4.86 -8.33 -27.75
N SER A 41 5.81 -7.40 -27.96
CA SER A 41 7.00 -7.31 -27.10
C SER A 41 6.65 -6.94 -25.66
N ALA A 42 5.65 -6.09 -25.44
CA ALA A 42 5.16 -5.74 -24.12
C ALA A 42 4.49 -6.94 -23.41
N LEU A 43 3.71 -7.73 -24.14
CA LEU A 43 3.11 -8.97 -23.62
C LEU A 43 4.21 -9.97 -23.17
N ASN A 44 5.23 -10.18 -24.00
CA ASN A 44 6.36 -11.05 -23.67
C ASN A 44 7.11 -10.54 -22.43
N LEU A 45 7.33 -9.22 -22.34
CA LEU A 45 7.96 -8.62 -21.17
C LEU A 45 7.14 -8.84 -19.89
N MET A 46 5.80 -8.72 -19.95
CA MET A 46 4.95 -8.94 -18.79
C MET A 46 5.08 -10.34 -18.17
N GLN A 47 5.39 -11.35 -19.02
CA GLN A 47 5.61 -12.73 -18.60
C GLN A 47 7.05 -13.03 -18.17
N SER A 48 8.01 -12.14 -18.44
CA SER A 48 9.43 -12.33 -18.13
C SER A 48 9.79 -11.70 -16.78
N SER A 49 10.90 -12.13 -16.18
CA SER A 49 11.49 -11.47 -15.00
C SER A 49 12.42 -10.30 -15.36
N GLN A 50 12.68 -10.06 -16.65
CA GLN A 50 13.59 -9.02 -17.11
C GLN A 50 12.85 -7.69 -17.29
N SER A 51 13.37 -6.61 -16.70
CA SER A 51 12.92 -5.23 -16.94
C SER A 51 13.97 -4.27 -16.35
N PRO A 52 14.35 -3.19 -17.04
CA PRO A 52 13.94 -2.81 -18.40
C PRO A 52 14.63 -3.63 -19.49
N THR A 53 14.09 -3.63 -20.71
CA THR A 53 14.71 -4.27 -21.88
C THR A 53 14.61 -3.39 -23.12
N ILE A 54 15.58 -3.50 -24.01
CA ILE A 54 15.56 -2.81 -25.32
C ILE A 54 15.32 -3.86 -26.41
N VAL A 55 14.34 -3.59 -27.26
CA VAL A 55 14.03 -4.39 -28.44
C VAL A 55 14.22 -3.56 -29.71
N GLU A 56 14.67 -4.18 -30.79
CA GLU A 56 14.88 -3.53 -32.09
C GLU A 56 13.80 -4.00 -33.06
N PHE A 57 13.11 -3.05 -33.70
CA PHE A 57 12.17 -3.33 -34.75
C PHE A 57 12.90 -3.41 -36.11
N GLU A 58 12.94 -4.59 -36.71
CA GLU A 58 13.80 -4.89 -37.88
C GLU A 58 13.52 -4.00 -39.10
N ASP A 59 12.26 -3.67 -39.37
CA ASP A 59 11.85 -2.90 -40.56
C ASP A 59 12.49 -1.49 -40.62
N THR A 60 12.64 -0.85 -39.44
CA THR A 60 13.10 0.56 -39.37
C THR A 60 14.36 0.74 -38.49
N LYS A 61 14.87 -0.36 -37.90
CA LYS A 61 15.94 -0.33 -36.90
C LYS A 61 15.62 0.53 -35.67
N ALA A 62 14.35 0.76 -35.42
CA ALA A 62 13.89 1.51 -34.27
C ALA A 62 14.20 0.75 -32.98
N GLN A 63 14.84 1.41 -32.03
CA GLN A 63 15.06 0.88 -30.69
C GLN A 63 13.93 1.31 -29.76
N VAL A 64 13.34 0.35 -29.05
CA VAL A 64 12.25 0.57 -28.12
C VAL A 64 12.67 0.10 -26.73
N LEU A 65 12.74 1.02 -25.79
CA LEU A 65 12.89 0.70 -24.39
C LEU A 65 11.53 0.26 -23.83
N LEU A 66 11.47 -0.96 -23.33
CA LEU A 66 10.32 -1.51 -22.64
C LEU A 66 10.59 -1.56 -21.13
N GLU A 67 9.72 -0.97 -20.37
CA GLU A 67 9.81 -0.94 -18.91
C GLU A 67 8.51 -1.46 -18.30
N LYS A 68 8.62 -2.42 -17.38
CA LYS A 68 7.51 -2.67 -16.47
C LYS A 68 7.40 -1.46 -15.54
N VAL A 69 6.46 -0.60 -15.82
CA VAL A 69 6.01 0.33 -14.80
C VAL A 69 5.07 -0.50 -13.94
N ASN A 70 5.59 -1.08 -12.88
CA ASN A 70 4.71 -1.55 -11.84
C ASN A 70 3.88 -0.33 -11.46
N SER A 71 2.57 -0.34 -11.74
CA SER A 71 1.67 0.37 -10.89
C SER A 71 2.02 -0.17 -9.52
N SER A 72 2.71 0.61 -8.70
CA SER A 72 2.92 0.22 -7.31
C SER A 72 1.54 -0.19 -6.85
N GLU A 73 1.35 -1.49 -6.54
CA GLU A 73 0.08 -1.94 -5.98
C GLU A 73 -0.18 -0.97 -4.85
N VAL A 74 -1.24 -0.19 -5.02
CA VAL A 74 -1.55 0.87 -4.06
C VAL A 74 -1.94 0.12 -2.81
N LEU A 75 -1.00 0.01 -1.88
CA LEU A 75 -1.14 -0.85 -0.70
C LEU A 75 -2.31 -0.37 0.14
N PRO A 76 -3.28 -1.22 0.45
CA PRO A 76 -4.39 -0.83 1.29
C PRO A 76 -3.93 -0.70 2.75
N VAL A 77 -4.15 0.47 3.33
CA VAL A 77 -3.87 0.76 4.73
C VAL A 77 -5.16 1.19 5.41
N VAL A 78 -5.50 0.57 6.53
CA VAL A 78 -6.63 0.98 7.37
C VAL A 78 -6.12 1.51 8.71
N VAL A 79 -6.70 2.62 9.14
CA VAL A 79 -6.50 3.19 10.48
C VAL A 79 -7.83 3.15 11.21
N PHE A 80 -7.89 2.33 12.25
CA PHE A 80 -9.01 2.28 13.19
C PHE A 80 -8.80 3.29 14.30
N GLY A 81 -9.73 4.23 14.43
CA GLY A 81 -9.72 5.34 15.39
C GLY A 81 -9.35 6.68 14.75
N ALA A 82 -10.14 7.72 15.05
CA ALA A 82 -9.96 9.10 14.56
C ALA A 82 -9.54 10.08 15.69
N GLY A 83 -8.82 9.58 16.69
CA GLY A 83 -8.31 10.39 17.79
C GLY A 83 -7.13 11.30 17.40
N HIS A 84 -6.55 12.00 18.38
CA HIS A 84 -5.48 12.98 18.17
C HIS A 84 -4.26 12.43 17.42
N ILE A 85 -3.86 11.17 17.70
CA ILE A 85 -2.71 10.54 17.04
C ILE A 85 -3.04 10.26 15.58
N SER A 86 -4.20 9.70 15.29
CA SER A 86 -4.64 9.41 13.92
C SER A 86 -4.77 10.70 13.11
N ARG A 87 -5.35 11.76 13.68
CA ARG A 87 -5.42 13.08 13.01
C ARG A 87 -4.04 13.66 12.69
N ALA A 88 -3.04 13.42 13.54
CA ALA A 88 -1.66 13.81 13.27
C ALA A 88 -0.96 12.89 12.25
N LEU A 89 -1.43 11.66 12.10
CA LEU A 89 -0.90 10.65 11.18
C LEU A 89 -1.39 10.86 9.74
N MET A 90 -2.67 11.24 9.55
CA MET A 90 -3.28 11.40 8.22
C MET A 90 -2.46 12.28 7.27
N PRO A 91 -1.98 13.49 7.65
CA PRO A 91 -1.19 14.36 6.77
C PRO A 91 0.13 13.72 6.29
N ILE A 92 0.62 12.71 6.98
CA ILE A 92 1.82 11.97 6.57
C ILE A 92 1.42 10.87 5.59
N LEU A 93 0.38 10.10 5.90
CA LEU A 93 -0.04 8.94 5.13
C LEU A 93 -0.58 9.31 3.74
N ILE A 94 -1.29 10.42 3.58
CA ILE A 94 -1.83 10.87 2.27
C ILE A 94 -0.74 11.15 1.22
N ASN A 95 0.52 11.34 1.64
CA ASN A 95 1.65 11.54 0.73
C ASN A 95 2.35 10.23 0.34
N LEU A 96 1.90 9.09 0.84
CA LEU A 96 2.43 7.78 0.49
C LEU A 96 1.61 7.15 -0.65
N PRO A 97 2.18 6.26 -1.46
CA PRO A 97 1.47 5.56 -2.52
C PRO A 97 0.61 4.41 -1.94
N ILE A 98 -0.39 4.76 -1.14
CA ILE A 98 -1.29 3.85 -0.43
C ILE A 98 -2.75 4.18 -0.69
N LYS A 99 -3.63 3.19 -0.57
CA LYS A 99 -5.08 3.39 -0.52
C LYS A 99 -5.50 3.43 0.94
N LEU A 100 -5.85 4.61 1.43
CA LEU A 100 -6.08 4.88 2.83
C LEU A 100 -7.55 4.76 3.20
N TYR A 101 -7.84 3.96 4.23
CA TYR A 101 -9.14 3.84 4.89
C TYR A 101 -9.02 4.35 6.32
N TRP A 102 -9.98 5.16 6.76
CA TRP A 102 -10.00 5.73 8.11
C TRP A 102 -11.36 5.50 8.74
N ILE A 103 -11.40 4.74 9.84
CA ILE A 103 -12.61 4.22 10.45
C ILE A 103 -12.71 4.67 11.90
N ASP A 104 -13.84 5.25 12.27
CA ASP A 104 -14.23 5.54 13.66
C ASP A 104 -15.76 5.56 13.73
N ASP A 105 -16.33 5.17 14.86
CA ASP A 105 -17.77 5.17 15.10
C ASP A 105 -18.32 6.55 15.50
N ARG A 106 -17.47 7.57 15.61
CA ARG A 106 -17.81 8.91 16.12
C ARG A 106 -17.54 9.98 15.05
N GLN A 107 -18.59 10.50 14.43
CA GLN A 107 -18.51 11.53 13.40
C GLN A 107 -17.75 12.78 13.87
N GLU A 108 -17.95 13.20 15.13
CA GLU A 108 -17.31 14.38 15.69
C GLU A 108 -15.77 14.29 15.73
N GLN A 109 -15.18 13.11 15.64
CA GLN A 109 -13.73 12.94 15.57
C GLN A 109 -13.19 13.31 14.16
N PHE A 110 -13.94 12.99 13.12
CA PHE A 110 -13.63 13.40 11.76
C PHE A 110 -13.83 14.91 11.56
N ASP A 111 -14.89 15.48 12.15
CA ASP A 111 -15.20 16.93 12.05
C ASP A 111 -14.08 17.81 12.65
N GLN A 112 -13.29 17.27 13.57
CA GLN A 112 -12.12 17.93 14.16
C GLN A 112 -10.86 17.85 13.28
N TYR A 113 -10.91 17.13 12.15
CA TYR A 113 -9.79 17.05 11.22
C TYR A 113 -9.90 18.15 10.15
N ALA A 114 -8.96 19.09 10.16
CA ALA A 114 -8.95 20.22 9.23
C ALA A 114 -8.07 19.98 7.98
N GLY A 115 -7.54 18.76 7.81
CA GLY A 115 -6.68 18.42 6.67
C GLY A 115 -7.46 17.98 5.44
N ASP A 116 -6.73 17.71 4.34
CA ASP A 116 -7.30 17.19 3.10
C ASP A 116 -7.78 15.75 3.28
N THR A 117 -9.03 15.49 2.91
CA THR A 117 -9.67 14.17 2.96
C THR A 117 -9.89 13.54 1.57
N SER A 118 -9.52 14.23 0.50
CA SER A 118 -9.81 13.81 -0.89
C SER A 118 -9.23 12.44 -1.27
N GLN A 119 -8.17 12.02 -0.59
CA GLN A 119 -7.50 10.73 -0.80
C GLN A 119 -7.77 9.72 0.33
N ILE A 120 -8.68 10.02 1.24
CA ILE A 120 -9.01 9.18 2.40
C ILE A 120 -10.40 8.60 2.23
N ASN A 121 -10.52 7.27 2.26
CA ASN A 121 -11.82 6.61 2.37
C ASN A 121 -12.27 6.66 3.84
N ILE A 122 -13.05 7.68 4.20
CA ILE A 122 -13.60 7.82 5.55
C ILE A 122 -14.82 6.92 5.69
N ILE A 123 -14.87 6.15 6.77
CA ILE A 123 -15.97 5.26 7.13
C ILE A 123 -16.37 5.59 8.58
N CYS A 124 -17.52 6.23 8.73
CA CYS A 124 -18.10 6.51 10.05
C CYS A 124 -19.16 5.46 10.37
N ASP A 125 -18.72 4.35 10.95
CA ASP A 125 -19.57 3.21 11.29
C ASP A 125 -18.92 2.36 12.39
N ASP A 126 -19.65 1.38 12.91
CA ASP A 126 -19.12 0.38 13.84
C ASP A 126 -17.84 -0.29 13.28
N PHE A 127 -16.82 -0.37 14.13
CA PHE A 127 -15.51 -0.88 13.74
C PHE A 127 -15.55 -2.30 13.17
N LEU A 128 -16.32 -3.18 13.79
CA LEU A 128 -16.36 -4.57 13.38
C LEU A 128 -17.21 -4.78 12.12
N THR A 129 -18.26 -4.00 11.96
CA THR A 129 -19.10 -4.01 10.75
C THR A 129 -18.28 -3.55 9.53
N SER A 130 -17.57 -2.43 9.67
CA SER A 130 -16.73 -1.84 8.61
C SER A 130 -15.63 -2.75 8.10
N MET A 131 -15.21 -3.77 8.86
CA MET A 131 -14.17 -4.71 8.44
C MET A 131 -14.61 -5.65 7.30
N ALA A 132 -15.92 -5.80 7.06
CA ALA A 132 -16.42 -6.72 6.04
C ALA A 132 -16.07 -6.29 4.61
N ASP A 133 -15.98 -4.99 4.37
CA ASP A 133 -15.74 -4.39 3.05
C ASP A 133 -14.27 -4.00 2.81
N LEU A 134 -13.39 -4.33 3.75
CA LEU A 134 -11.95 -4.04 3.60
C LEU A 134 -11.29 -5.02 2.63
N PRO A 135 -10.33 -4.56 1.82
CA PRO A 135 -9.58 -5.42 0.92
C PRO A 135 -8.73 -6.44 1.67
N ASN A 136 -8.36 -7.52 0.99
CA ASN A 136 -7.40 -8.48 1.50
C ASN A 136 -5.99 -7.90 1.56
N GLU A 137 -5.10 -8.55 2.31
CA GLU A 137 -3.70 -8.15 2.51
C GLU A 137 -3.51 -6.72 3.03
N ILE A 138 -4.49 -6.23 3.76
CA ILE A 138 -4.50 -4.87 4.29
C ILE A 138 -3.45 -4.67 5.40
N TYR A 139 -2.88 -3.47 5.44
CA TYR A 139 -2.02 -3.01 6.53
C TYR A 139 -2.88 -2.30 7.57
N THR A 140 -2.98 -2.88 8.74
CA THR A 140 -3.92 -2.44 9.79
C THR A 140 -3.20 -1.71 10.91
N LEU A 141 -3.67 -0.49 11.23
CA LEU A 141 -3.24 0.32 12.37
C LEU A 141 -4.41 0.50 13.34
N VAL A 142 -4.28 -0.01 14.57
CA VAL A 142 -5.32 0.05 15.59
C VAL A 142 -4.94 1.12 16.62
N ILE A 143 -5.68 2.24 16.63
CA ILE A 143 -5.42 3.46 17.41
C ILE A 143 -6.74 3.97 18.00
N THR A 144 -7.57 3.08 18.56
CA THR A 144 -8.89 3.46 19.05
C THR A 144 -8.85 4.07 20.46
N TYR A 145 -9.98 4.50 20.94
CA TYR A 145 -10.16 5.08 22.27
C TYR A 145 -10.40 4.03 23.38
N SER A 146 -10.58 2.76 23.01
CA SER A 146 -10.98 1.70 23.94
C SER A 146 -10.09 0.47 23.82
N HIS A 147 -9.55 0.00 24.95
CA HIS A 147 -8.78 -1.25 25.01
C HIS A 147 -9.62 -2.49 24.61
N GLN A 148 -10.91 -2.45 24.85
CA GLN A 148 -11.81 -3.55 24.49
C GLN A 148 -11.99 -3.59 22.96
N ILE A 149 -12.30 -2.44 22.37
CA ILE A 149 -12.43 -2.30 20.91
C ILE A 149 -11.11 -2.67 20.20
N ASP A 150 -9.97 -2.19 20.71
CA ASP A 150 -8.65 -2.57 20.17
C ASP A 150 -8.47 -4.09 20.13
N PHE A 151 -8.89 -4.78 21.22
CA PHE A 151 -8.78 -6.24 21.27
C PHE A 151 -9.70 -6.93 20.26
N GLU A 152 -10.95 -6.50 20.18
CA GLU A 152 -11.97 -7.06 19.28
C GLU A 152 -11.55 -6.90 17.80
N ILE A 153 -11.05 -5.72 17.42
CA ILE A 153 -10.51 -5.49 16.08
C ILE A 153 -9.34 -6.42 15.80
N CYS A 154 -8.33 -6.44 16.70
CA CYS A 154 -7.16 -7.30 16.52
C CYS A 154 -7.53 -8.78 16.44
N GLU A 155 -8.45 -9.23 17.29
CA GLU A 155 -8.91 -10.61 17.29
C GLU A 155 -9.63 -10.96 15.98
N LYS A 156 -10.52 -10.10 15.50
CA LYS A 156 -11.23 -10.31 14.23
C LYS A 156 -10.26 -10.37 13.04
N MET A 157 -9.25 -9.49 13.02
CA MET A 157 -8.18 -9.55 12.01
C MET A 157 -7.42 -10.87 12.05
N ILE A 158 -7.06 -11.36 13.25
CA ILE A 158 -6.37 -12.64 13.44
C ILE A 158 -7.24 -13.82 12.96
N ILE A 159 -8.55 -13.81 13.25
CA ILE A 159 -9.49 -14.85 12.80
C ILE A 159 -9.59 -14.87 11.28
N GLN A 160 -9.72 -13.70 10.65
CA GLN A 160 -9.83 -13.59 9.19
C GLN A 160 -8.53 -13.94 8.47
N ASN A 161 -7.38 -13.67 9.11
CA ASN A 161 -6.03 -13.89 8.58
C ASN A 161 -5.81 -13.38 7.13
N ASN A 162 -6.46 -12.27 6.80
CA ASN A 162 -6.41 -11.64 5.47
C ASN A 162 -5.63 -10.30 5.48
N PHE A 163 -4.72 -10.13 6.41
CA PHE A 163 -3.91 -8.92 6.58
C PHE A 163 -2.42 -9.19 6.36
N SER A 164 -1.71 -8.19 5.86
CA SER A 164 -0.25 -8.22 5.73
C SER A 164 0.47 -7.72 6.98
N TYR A 165 -0.14 -6.77 7.68
CA TYR A 165 0.40 -6.16 8.90
C TYR A 165 -0.72 -5.80 9.87
N LEU A 166 -0.51 -6.09 11.15
CA LEU A 166 -1.43 -5.72 12.22
C LEU A 166 -0.64 -5.02 13.33
N GLY A 167 -0.72 -3.69 13.36
CA GLY A 167 -0.05 -2.86 14.34
C GLY A 167 -1.03 -2.18 15.29
N MET A 168 -0.71 -2.18 16.58
CA MET A 168 -1.55 -1.53 17.60
C MET A 168 -0.74 -0.59 18.47
N ILE A 169 -1.32 0.58 18.78
CA ILE A 169 -0.76 1.48 19.77
C ILE A 169 -0.96 0.92 21.19
N GLY A 170 0.05 1.07 22.01
CA GLY A 170 -0.05 0.60 23.40
C GLY A 170 1.30 0.54 24.10
N SER A 171 1.36 -0.19 25.20
CA SER A 171 2.61 -0.55 25.86
C SER A 171 3.02 -1.98 25.53
N SER A 172 4.28 -2.31 25.70
CA SER A 172 4.80 -3.68 25.58
C SER A 172 4.07 -4.67 26.51
N ILE A 173 3.60 -4.19 27.68
CA ILE A 173 2.78 -4.98 28.60
C ILE A 173 1.41 -5.29 27.97
N LYS A 174 0.77 -4.31 27.32
CA LYS A 174 -0.52 -4.51 26.63
C LYS A 174 -0.35 -5.49 25.47
N GLY A 175 0.69 -5.32 24.66
CA GLY A 175 0.99 -6.23 23.56
C GLY A 175 1.20 -7.67 24.00
N ARG A 176 1.93 -7.89 25.12
CA ARG A 176 2.12 -9.23 25.70
C ARG A 176 0.78 -9.82 26.13
N LYS A 177 -0.05 -9.07 26.89
CA LYS A 177 -1.36 -9.54 27.33
C LYS A 177 -2.27 -9.96 26.17
N PHE A 178 -2.22 -9.23 25.03
CA PHE A 178 -3.00 -9.58 23.86
C PHE A 178 -2.50 -10.88 23.22
N ARG A 179 -1.18 -11.03 23.04
CA ARG A 179 -0.58 -12.28 22.52
C ARG A 179 -0.92 -13.49 23.41
N ASP A 180 -0.85 -13.34 24.73
CA ASP A 180 -1.21 -14.40 25.68
C ASP A 180 -2.68 -14.81 25.53
N ARG A 181 -3.60 -13.83 25.36
CA ARG A 181 -5.03 -14.11 25.14
C ARG A 181 -5.26 -14.79 23.78
N PHE A 182 -4.56 -14.39 22.73
CA PHE A 182 -4.65 -15.04 21.42
C PHE A 182 -4.14 -16.50 21.48
N ALA A 183 -3.03 -16.73 22.18
CA ALA A 183 -2.50 -18.08 22.38
C ALA A 183 -3.45 -18.97 23.21
N GLN A 184 -4.08 -18.42 24.26
CA GLN A 184 -5.09 -19.13 25.07
C GLN A 184 -6.34 -19.53 24.24
N LYS A 185 -6.66 -18.78 23.18
CA LYS A 185 -7.73 -19.07 22.24
C LYS A 185 -7.29 -20.02 21.10
N ASN A 186 -6.07 -20.55 21.17
CA ASN A 186 -5.47 -21.48 20.20
C ASN A 186 -5.33 -20.92 18.77
N TYR A 187 -5.17 -19.60 18.60
CA TYR A 187 -4.80 -19.06 17.30
C TYR A 187 -3.37 -19.47 16.94
N SER A 188 -3.09 -19.66 15.65
CA SER A 188 -1.77 -20.11 15.21
C SER A 188 -0.67 -19.10 15.54
N LYS A 189 0.50 -19.59 15.91
CA LYS A 189 1.65 -18.77 16.24
C LYS A 189 2.03 -17.86 15.07
N ASP A 190 2.02 -18.37 13.84
CA ASP A 190 2.39 -17.61 12.63
C ASP A 190 1.50 -16.39 12.41
N VAL A 191 0.20 -16.47 12.78
CA VAL A 191 -0.70 -15.31 12.70
C VAL A 191 -0.47 -14.35 13.85
N ILE A 192 -0.25 -14.86 15.08
CA ILE A 192 0.04 -14.04 16.26
C ILE A 192 1.36 -13.26 16.07
N ASP A 193 2.37 -13.86 15.43
CA ASP A 193 3.67 -13.23 15.19
C ASP A 193 3.59 -12.05 14.21
N LYS A 194 2.52 -11.96 13.40
CA LYS A 194 2.23 -10.79 12.55
C LYS A 194 1.69 -9.59 13.35
N PHE A 195 1.29 -9.78 14.61
CA PHE A 195 0.78 -8.71 15.47
C PHE A 195 1.92 -7.94 16.14
N THR A 196 2.00 -6.65 15.86
CA THR A 196 2.99 -5.72 16.41
C THR A 196 2.33 -4.79 17.44
N CYS A 197 2.79 -4.82 18.67
CA CYS A 197 2.41 -3.88 19.73
C CYS A 197 3.54 -3.79 20.77
N PRO A 198 3.97 -2.57 21.09
CA PRO A 198 3.53 -1.28 20.53
C PRO A 198 4.11 -1.02 19.13
N ILE A 199 3.37 -0.20 18.34
CA ILE A 199 3.91 0.41 17.13
C ILE A 199 4.59 1.73 17.49
N GLY A 200 5.62 2.13 16.74
CA GLY A 200 6.35 3.40 16.96
C GLY A 200 7.29 3.40 18.17
N GLU A 201 7.59 2.26 18.81
CA GLU A 201 8.38 2.23 20.05
C GLU A 201 9.89 2.33 19.82
N LYS A 202 10.39 1.95 18.65
CA LYS A 202 11.84 1.86 18.40
C LYS A 202 12.59 3.18 18.53
N GLN A 203 11.88 4.29 18.53
CA GLN A 203 12.46 5.62 18.66
C GLN A 203 11.92 6.33 19.91
N LYS A 204 12.82 6.66 20.83
CA LYS A 204 12.50 7.44 22.04
C LYS A 204 12.27 8.92 21.67
N LEU A 205 11.19 9.22 21.00
CA LEU A 205 10.77 10.59 20.71
C LEU A 205 9.85 11.13 21.82
N LEU A 206 9.55 12.43 21.73
CA LEU A 206 8.58 13.07 22.63
C LEU A 206 7.22 12.36 22.52
N LYS A 207 6.47 12.34 23.63
CA LYS A 207 5.14 11.71 23.71
C LYS A 207 4.00 12.59 23.16
N SER A 208 4.30 13.53 22.27
CA SER A 208 3.25 14.30 21.62
C SER A 208 2.53 13.45 20.54
N PRO A 209 1.26 13.72 20.24
CA PRO A 209 0.53 13.02 19.18
C PRO A 209 1.28 13.03 17.83
N THR A 210 1.89 14.15 17.47
CA THR A 210 2.67 14.30 16.23
C THR A 210 3.94 13.41 16.25
N SER A 211 4.68 13.37 17.37
CA SER A 211 5.87 12.54 17.47
C SER A 211 5.53 11.05 17.38
N ILE A 212 4.42 10.65 18.00
CA ILE A 212 3.92 9.27 17.93
C ILE A 212 3.48 8.95 16.48
N ALA A 213 2.78 9.85 15.82
CA ALA A 213 2.35 9.68 14.44
C ALA A 213 3.54 9.48 13.49
N ILE A 214 4.62 10.26 13.66
CA ILE A 214 5.86 10.11 12.87
C ILE A 214 6.46 8.72 13.07
N THR A 215 6.58 8.24 14.31
CA THR A 215 7.16 6.92 14.60
C THR A 215 6.31 5.77 14.04
N ILE A 216 4.98 5.90 14.10
CA ILE A 216 4.06 4.94 13.49
C ILE A 216 4.23 4.91 11.96
N ALA A 217 4.31 6.07 11.32
CA ALA A 217 4.52 6.16 9.88
C ALA A 217 5.87 5.54 9.47
N MET A 218 6.93 5.78 10.23
CA MET A 218 8.25 5.16 9.99
C MET A 218 8.20 3.63 10.12
N ASP A 219 7.56 3.08 11.15
CA ASP A 219 7.42 1.64 11.32
C ASP A 219 6.63 1.02 10.15
N LEU A 220 5.55 1.67 9.72
CA LEU A 220 4.75 1.22 8.57
C LEU A 220 5.57 1.22 7.28
N ILE A 221 6.28 2.32 6.98
CA ILE A 221 7.13 2.44 5.79
C ILE A 221 8.21 1.35 5.78
N ASN A 222 8.92 1.18 6.89
CA ASN A 222 9.96 0.16 7.01
C ASN A 222 9.40 -1.25 6.79
N PHE A 223 8.20 -1.53 7.28
CA PHE A 223 7.58 -2.83 7.07
C PHE A 223 7.22 -3.06 5.58
N ILE A 224 6.66 -2.04 4.93
CA ILE A 224 6.31 -2.09 3.49
C ILE A 224 7.57 -2.30 2.63
N GLU A 225 8.64 -1.56 2.90
CA GLU A 225 9.89 -1.67 2.14
C GLU A 225 10.57 -3.04 2.33
N ASN A 226 10.60 -3.56 3.55
CA ASN A 226 11.16 -4.88 3.82
C ASN A 226 10.37 -6.00 3.11
N LYS A 227 9.03 -5.89 3.06
CA LYS A 227 8.19 -6.86 2.34
C LYS A 227 8.51 -6.83 0.84
N LYS A 228 8.60 -5.67 0.22
CA LYS A 228 8.94 -5.53 -1.21
C LYS A 228 10.31 -6.14 -1.53
N GLN A 229 11.31 -5.95 -0.67
CA GLN A 229 12.64 -6.53 -0.88
C GLN A 229 12.63 -8.05 -0.79
N SER A 230 11.83 -8.63 0.10
CA SER A 230 11.71 -10.10 0.24
C SER A 230 10.96 -10.76 -0.93
N GLU A 231 10.09 -10.03 -1.63
CA GLU A 231 9.38 -10.52 -2.81
C GLU A 231 10.23 -10.44 -4.10
N LEU A 232 11.33 -9.67 -4.08
CA LEU A 232 12.27 -9.50 -5.20
C LEU A 232 13.49 -10.43 -5.12
N SER A 233 13.67 -11.14 -4.02
CA SER A 233 14.78 -12.08 -3.77
C SER A 233 14.34 -13.53 -3.96
#